data_a0b2f9ce07eaae8e96c644837aebff9c
#
_entry.id   a0b2f9ce07eaae8e96c644837aebff9c
#
_cell.length_a   1.000
_cell.length_b   1.000
_cell.length_c   1.000
_cell.angle_alpha   90.00
_cell.angle_beta   90.00
_cell.angle_gamma   90.00
#
_symmetry.space_group_name_H-M   'P 1'
#
loop_
_entity.id
_entity.type
_entity.pdbx_description
1 polymer ?
#
loop_
_entity_poly.entity_id
_entity_poly.type
_entity_poly.pdbx_seq_one_letter_code
_entity_poly.pdbx_strand_id
1 'polypeptide(L)'
;MQMLYWQYISQRFCCMDQYIIYYLFQEVFMTIREMKEALDAKFLYGEELADLDAQFVFSADMMSDVLAYCGKCSVLITGLCNPQVVRTAEMLDIVCIIFVRGKLPDENMLALARGKSIAVLATDHYMFTTCGILYEHGLRGGA
;
A
#
# COMPACT_ATOMS: atom_id res chain seq x y z
N MET A 1 -13.80 9.08 -26.96
CA MET A 1 -14.23 7.68 -26.76
C MET A 1 -14.69 7.40 -25.32
N GLN A 2 -14.10 7.96 -24.29
CA GLN A 2 -14.54 7.80 -22.89
C GLN A 2 -15.93 8.42 -22.61
N MET A 3 -16.24 9.56 -23.18
CA MET A 3 -17.56 10.22 -22.97
C MET A 3 -18.75 9.43 -23.54
N LEU A 4 -18.57 8.72 -24.64
CA LEU A 4 -19.64 7.90 -25.27
C LEU A 4 -19.93 6.63 -24.46
N TYR A 5 -18.92 6.09 -23.79
CA TYR A 5 -19.06 4.92 -22.92
C TYR A 5 -19.87 5.27 -21.65
N TRP A 6 -19.67 6.47 -21.10
CA TRP A 6 -20.44 6.99 -19.98
C TRP A 6 -21.92 7.25 -20.31
N GLN A 7 -22.18 7.74 -21.50
CA GLN A 7 -23.54 8.00 -21.98
C GLN A 7 -24.32 6.70 -22.25
N TYR A 8 -23.63 5.65 -22.70
CA TYR A 8 -24.22 4.33 -22.93
C TYR A 8 -24.55 3.58 -21.62
N ILE A 9 -23.73 3.74 -20.59
CA ILE A 9 -23.98 3.15 -19.27
C ILE A 9 -25.11 3.87 -18.55
N SER A 10 -25.17 5.20 -18.61
CA SER A 10 -26.18 5.98 -17.89
C SER A 10 -27.61 5.77 -18.40
N GLN A 11 -27.79 5.35 -19.64
CA GLN A 11 -29.14 5.11 -20.20
C GLN A 11 -29.74 3.73 -19.88
N ARG A 12 -28.94 2.77 -19.43
CA ARG A 12 -29.38 1.39 -19.22
C ARG A 12 -29.68 1.00 -17.77
N PHE A 13 -29.29 1.86 -16.83
CA PHE A 13 -29.40 1.59 -15.40
C PHE A 13 -30.14 2.72 -14.67
N CYS A 14 -31.43 2.76 -14.85
CA CYS A 14 -32.28 3.68 -14.11
C CYS A 14 -32.59 3.08 -12.72
N CYS A 15 -32.25 3.79 -11.67
CA CYS A 15 -32.65 3.67 -10.26
C CYS A 15 -31.88 2.78 -9.28
N MET A 16 -31.00 1.87 -9.68
CA MET A 16 -30.28 1.07 -8.67
C MET A 16 -28.77 1.37 -8.57
N ASP A 17 -28.23 2.14 -9.50
CA ASP A 17 -26.79 2.12 -9.79
C ASP A 17 -25.99 3.30 -9.26
N GLN A 18 -26.63 4.38 -8.82
CA GLN A 18 -25.90 5.52 -8.29
C GLN A 18 -25.17 5.17 -6.97
N TYR A 19 -25.77 4.27 -6.19
CA TYR A 19 -25.13 3.73 -4.97
C TYR A 19 -24.03 2.73 -5.29
N ILE A 20 -24.22 1.86 -6.27
CA ILE A 20 -23.21 0.87 -6.66
C ILE A 20 -22.02 1.55 -7.32
N ILE A 21 -22.25 2.54 -8.19
CA ILE A 21 -21.19 3.34 -8.82
C ILE A 21 -20.45 4.17 -7.76
N TYR A 22 -21.14 4.74 -6.79
CA TYR A 22 -20.54 5.46 -5.67
C TYR A 22 -19.65 4.53 -4.83
N TYR A 23 -20.09 3.28 -4.55
CA TYR A 23 -19.29 2.28 -3.84
C TYR A 23 -18.12 1.73 -4.67
N LEU A 24 -18.26 1.62 -5.99
CA LEU A 24 -17.19 1.15 -6.90
C LEU A 24 -16.11 2.22 -7.13
N PHE A 25 -16.44 3.50 -6.96
CA PHE A 25 -15.52 4.63 -7.11
C PHE A 25 -15.12 5.28 -5.77
N GLN A 26 -15.51 4.71 -4.66
CA GLN A 26 -15.01 5.20 -3.38
C GLN A 26 -13.51 4.88 -3.31
N GLU A 27 -12.69 5.92 -3.41
CA GLU A 27 -11.28 5.83 -3.11
C GLU A 27 -11.16 5.37 -1.65
N VAL A 28 -10.84 4.11 -1.46
CA VAL A 28 -10.69 3.55 -0.12
C VAL A 28 -9.29 3.88 0.36
N PHE A 29 -9.23 4.60 1.44
CA PHE A 29 -8.00 4.84 2.19
C PHE A 29 -8.00 3.93 3.41
N MET A 30 -6.83 3.44 3.76
CA MET A 30 -6.58 2.81 5.06
C MET A 30 -5.46 3.58 5.76
N THR A 31 -5.62 3.82 7.03
CA THR A 31 -4.52 4.31 7.85
C THR A 31 -3.48 3.21 8.06
N ILE A 32 -2.24 3.61 8.33
CA ILE A 32 -1.16 2.65 8.68
C ILE A 32 -1.57 1.82 9.91
N ARG A 33 -2.31 2.41 10.84
CA ARG A 33 -2.87 1.71 12.01
C ARG A 33 -3.82 0.59 11.61
N GLU A 34 -4.78 0.87 10.73
CA GLU A 34 -5.74 -0.13 10.23
C GLU A 34 -5.03 -1.25 9.47
N MET A 35 -4.01 -0.92 8.66
CA MET A 35 -3.19 -1.93 7.99
C MET A 35 -2.44 -2.81 9.00
N LYS A 36 -1.84 -2.20 10.03
CA LYS A 36 -1.18 -2.93 11.11
C LYS A 36 -2.13 -3.90 11.81
N GLU A 37 -3.36 -3.48 12.10
CA GLU A 37 -4.36 -4.32 12.75
C GLU A 37 -4.85 -5.45 11.83
N ALA A 38 -5.16 -5.14 10.56
CA ALA A 38 -5.61 -6.13 9.59
C ALA A 38 -4.56 -7.22 9.31
N LEU A 39 -3.27 -6.89 9.39
CA LEU A 39 -2.16 -7.79 9.13
C LEU A 39 -1.59 -8.46 10.39
N ASP A 40 -2.15 -8.21 11.56
CA ASP A 40 -1.54 -8.60 12.84
C ASP A 40 -0.04 -8.26 12.89
N ALA A 41 0.28 -7.09 12.33
CA ALA A 41 1.65 -6.62 12.17
C ALA A 41 2.13 -5.88 13.42
N LYS A 42 3.46 -5.69 13.50
CA LYS A 42 4.11 -4.91 14.55
C LYS A 42 4.73 -3.65 13.94
N PHE A 43 4.60 -2.52 14.66
CA PHE A 43 5.45 -1.37 14.37
C PHE A 43 6.88 -1.67 14.79
N LEU A 44 7.80 -1.53 13.85
CA LEU A 44 9.24 -1.50 14.12
C LEU A 44 9.73 -0.05 14.24
N TYR A 45 9.07 0.86 13.51
CA TYR A 45 9.25 2.30 13.59
C TYR A 45 8.03 3.02 13.03
N GLY A 46 7.79 4.26 13.50
CA GLY A 46 6.82 5.18 12.91
C GLY A 46 5.41 5.04 13.46
N GLU A 47 5.25 4.64 14.73
CA GLU A 47 3.94 4.59 15.38
C GLU A 47 3.26 5.96 15.43
N GLU A 48 4.03 7.04 15.46
CA GLU A 48 3.56 8.43 15.35
C GLU A 48 2.97 8.74 13.96
N LEU A 49 3.28 7.93 12.94
CA LEU A 49 2.76 8.03 11.58
C LEU A 49 1.52 7.15 11.36
N ALA A 50 1.04 6.49 12.40
CA ALA A 50 -0.02 5.48 12.32
C ALA A 50 -1.33 5.98 11.70
N ASP A 51 -1.62 7.27 11.82
CA ASP A 51 -2.85 7.88 11.33
C ASP A 51 -2.72 8.47 9.91
N LEU A 52 -1.58 8.26 9.23
CA LEU A 52 -1.43 8.61 7.83
C LEU A 52 -2.25 7.65 6.95
N ASP A 53 -2.97 8.25 6.00
CA ASP A 53 -3.73 7.51 5.01
C ASP A 53 -2.84 6.93 3.89
N ALA A 54 -3.16 5.71 3.48
CA ALA A 54 -2.59 5.05 2.34
C ALA A 54 -3.68 4.56 1.39
N GLN A 55 -3.43 4.69 0.09
CA GLN A 55 -4.40 4.32 -0.94
C GLN A 55 -3.90 3.21 -1.85
N PHE A 56 -2.65 3.30 -2.27
CA PHE A 56 -2.07 2.39 -3.24
C PHE A 56 -0.92 1.59 -2.65
N VAL A 57 -0.86 0.33 -3.04
CA VAL A 57 0.14 -0.63 -2.58
C VAL A 57 0.90 -1.18 -3.77
N PHE A 58 2.20 -1.33 -3.62
CA PHE A 58 3.05 -2.08 -4.54
C PHE A 58 3.76 -3.20 -3.78
N SER A 59 3.91 -4.37 -4.40
CA SER A 59 4.57 -5.51 -3.77
C SER A 59 5.62 -6.11 -4.69
N ALA A 60 6.88 -6.07 -4.27
CA ALA A 60 7.99 -6.69 -4.98
C ALA A 60 9.22 -6.85 -4.08
N ASP A 61 10.06 -7.83 -4.40
CA ASP A 61 11.37 -8.02 -3.78
C ASP A 61 12.50 -7.41 -4.66
N MET A 62 12.24 -7.08 -5.92
CA MET A 62 13.21 -6.40 -6.78
C MET A 62 12.96 -4.89 -6.81
N MET A 63 13.89 -4.14 -6.27
CA MET A 63 13.77 -2.68 -6.22
C MET A 63 13.83 -2.01 -7.59
N SER A 64 14.48 -2.63 -8.58
CA SER A 64 14.42 -2.18 -9.98
C SER A 64 13.00 -2.22 -10.56
N ASP A 65 12.20 -3.22 -10.20
CA ASP A 65 10.82 -3.32 -10.64
C ASP A 65 9.95 -2.27 -9.93
N VAL A 66 10.20 -2.04 -8.64
CA VAL A 66 9.52 -0.97 -7.90
C VAL A 66 9.76 0.38 -8.57
N LEU A 67 11.02 0.70 -8.89
CA LEU A 67 11.39 1.97 -9.57
C LEU A 67 10.81 2.08 -10.98
N ALA A 68 10.68 0.96 -11.70
CA ALA A 68 10.22 0.97 -13.09
C ALA A 68 8.70 1.02 -13.23
N TYR A 69 7.96 0.38 -12.31
CA TYR A 69 6.54 0.10 -12.48
C TYR A 69 5.65 0.66 -11.37
N CYS A 70 6.19 1.09 -10.23
CA CYS A 70 5.40 1.74 -9.21
C CYS A 70 5.03 3.16 -9.68
N GLY A 71 3.74 3.36 -9.96
CA GLY A 71 3.19 4.66 -10.30
C GLY A 71 2.94 5.50 -9.03
N LYS A 72 1.68 5.61 -8.62
CA LYS A 72 1.33 6.19 -7.31
C LYS A 72 1.30 5.09 -6.27
N CYS A 73 2.15 5.18 -5.27
CA CYS A 73 2.27 4.14 -4.26
C CYS A 73 2.51 4.78 -2.90
N SER A 74 1.68 4.43 -1.94
CA SER A 74 1.84 4.89 -0.56
C SER A 74 2.52 3.83 0.31
N VAL A 75 2.42 2.55 -0.08
CA VAL A 75 2.88 1.41 0.70
C VAL A 75 3.66 0.44 -0.17
N LEU A 76 4.83 0.03 0.31
CA LEU A 76 5.64 -1.02 -0.29
C LEU A 76 5.59 -2.27 0.58
N ILE A 77 5.19 -3.40 -0.02
CA ILE A 77 5.25 -4.73 0.61
C ILE A 77 6.46 -5.46 0.04
N THR A 78 7.36 -5.92 0.90
CA THR A 78 8.57 -6.63 0.47
C THR A 78 9.07 -7.62 1.51
N GLY A 79 9.74 -8.66 1.07
CA GLY A 79 10.53 -9.56 1.92
C GLY A 79 12.03 -9.30 1.83
N LEU A 80 12.44 -8.27 1.09
CA LEU A 80 13.84 -7.89 0.94
C LEU A 80 14.27 -6.99 2.11
N CYS A 81 15.19 -7.49 2.95
CA CYS A 81 15.80 -6.69 4.02
C CYS A 81 17.16 -6.16 3.56
N ASN A 82 17.13 -5.02 2.89
CA ASN A 82 18.33 -4.35 2.38
C ASN A 82 18.10 -2.81 2.44
N PRO A 83 19.12 -2.01 2.82
CA PRO A 83 19.01 -0.55 2.86
C PRO A 83 18.50 0.09 1.56
N GLN A 84 18.67 -0.56 0.42
CA GLN A 84 18.14 -0.10 -0.85
C GLN A 84 16.60 0.03 -0.84
N VAL A 85 15.90 -0.79 -0.07
CA VAL A 85 14.45 -0.72 0.08
C VAL A 85 14.02 0.65 0.60
N VAL A 86 14.68 1.14 1.64
CA VAL A 86 14.36 2.45 2.23
C VAL A 86 14.69 3.59 1.27
N ARG A 87 15.81 3.49 0.53
CA ARG A 87 16.17 4.49 -0.48
C ARG A 87 15.19 4.53 -1.63
N THR A 88 14.74 3.37 -2.08
CA THR A 88 13.70 3.27 -3.13
C THR A 88 12.38 3.84 -2.64
N ALA A 89 11.98 3.54 -1.41
CA ALA A 89 10.77 4.09 -0.80
C ALA A 89 10.83 5.64 -0.71
N GLU A 90 11.97 6.19 -0.30
CA GLU A 90 12.19 7.64 -0.29
C GLU A 90 12.04 8.27 -1.67
N MET A 91 12.62 7.67 -2.71
CA MET A 91 12.56 8.19 -4.09
C MET A 91 11.14 8.23 -4.67
N LEU A 92 10.25 7.39 -4.16
CA LEU A 92 8.88 7.24 -4.64
C LEU A 92 7.84 7.82 -3.65
N ASP A 93 8.29 8.57 -2.65
CA ASP A 93 7.42 9.16 -1.61
C ASP A 93 6.54 8.13 -0.89
N ILE A 94 7.03 6.91 -0.74
CA ILE A 94 6.36 5.84 -0.01
C ILE A 94 6.39 6.16 1.48
N VAL A 95 5.23 6.11 2.13
CA VAL A 95 5.08 6.47 3.55
C VAL A 95 5.20 5.29 4.50
N CYS A 96 5.03 4.06 3.99
CA CYS A 96 5.08 2.85 4.81
C CYS A 96 5.72 1.68 4.06
N ILE A 97 6.61 0.96 4.73
CA ILE A 97 7.17 -0.31 4.26
C ILE A 97 6.65 -1.44 5.16
N ILE A 98 6.13 -2.51 4.56
CA ILE A 98 5.66 -3.70 5.25
C ILE A 98 6.58 -4.86 4.90
N PHE A 99 7.33 -5.35 5.88
CA PHE A 99 8.14 -6.56 5.74
C PHE A 99 7.31 -7.80 6.01
N VAL A 100 7.38 -8.76 5.10
CA VAL A 100 6.61 -10.02 5.15
C VAL A 100 7.48 -11.21 5.56
N ARG A 101 6.84 -12.34 5.85
CA ARG A 101 7.49 -13.60 6.19
C ARG A 101 8.30 -13.54 7.50
N GLY A 102 7.90 -12.72 8.45
CA GLY A 102 8.64 -12.54 9.70
C GLY A 102 10.03 -11.92 9.52
N LYS A 103 10.30 -11.30 8.35
CA LYS A 103 11.58 -10.63 8.11
C LYS A 103 11.68 -9.36 8.93
N LEU A 104 12.85 -9.17 9.54
CA LEU A 104 13.13 -8.01 10.36
C LEU A 104 14.31 -7.25 9.75
N PRO A 105 14.15 -5.96 9.41
CA PRO A 105 15.26 -5.10 9.02
C PRO A 105 16.22 -4.90 10.20
N ASP A 106 17.48 -4.65 9.89
CA ASP A 106 18.47 -4.32 10.88
C ASP A 106 18.34 -2.87 11.39
N GLU A 107 19.08 -2.54 12.44
CA GLU A 107 19.03 -1.20 13.05
C GLU A 107 19.49 -0.10 12.08
N ASN A 108 20.39 -0.40 11.14
CA ASN A 108 20.80 0.57 10.13
C ASN A 108 19.65 0.92 9.18
N MET A 109 18.86 -0.06 8.78
CA MET A 109 17.65 0.17 7.96
C MET A 109 16.60 0.96 8.73
N LEU A 110 16.37 0.63 10.00
CA LEU A 110 15.43 1.37 10.85
C LEU A 110 15.89 2.82 11.06
N ALA A 111 17.18 3.05 11.25
CA ALA A 111 17.73 4.40 11.35
C ALA A 111 17.54 5.20 10.06
N LEU A 112 17.73 4.57 8.89
CA LEU A 112 17.44 5.20 7.60
C LEU A 112 15.96 5.54 7.46
N ALA A 113 15.04 4.62 7.77
CA ALA A 113 13.61 4.85 7.69
C ALA A 113 13.18 5.99 8.63
N ARG A 114 13.75 6.04 9.84
CA ARG A 114 13.53 7.12 10.81
C ARG A 114 13.95 8.46 10.25
N GLY A 115 15.13 8.55 9.65
CA GLY A 115 15.65 9.77 9.02
C GLY A 115 14.81 10.28 7.84
N LYS A 116 13.92 9.42 7.28
CA LYS A 116 13.05 9.73 6.14
C LYS A 116 11.57 9.79 6.50
N SER A 117 11.23 9.62 7.77
CA SER A 117 9.85 9.58 8.26
C SER A 117 8.99 8.52 7.52
N ILE A 118 9.56 7.33 7.28
CA ILE A 118 8.90 6.20 6.65
C ILE A 118 8.54 5.20 7.73
N ALA A 119 7.26 4.90 7.90
CA ALA A 119 6.81 3.88 8.85
C ALA A 119 7.26 2.48 8.43
N VAL A 120 7.61 1.64 9.38
CA VAL A 120 8.04 0.27 9.13
C VAL A 120 7.20 -0.70 9.94
N LEU A 121 6.50 -1.57 9.24
CA LEU A 121 5.74 -2.68 9.81
C LEU A 121 6.41 -4.01 9.48
N ALA A 122 6.19 -5.00 10.33
CA ALA A 122 6.55 -6.39 10.06
C ALA A 122 5.37 -7.32 10.39
N THR A 123 5.10 -8.26 9.49
CA THR A 123 4.09 -9.32 9.68
C THR A 123 4.68 -10.69 9.37
N ASP A 124 4.15 -11.72 10.02
CA ASP A 124 4.52 -13.11 9.77
C ASP A 124 3.84 -13.65 8.50
N HIS A 125 2.84 -12.97 7.97
CA HIS A 125 2.17 -13.37 6.74
C HIS A 125 3.13 -13.37 5.54
N TYR A 126 2.87 -14.28 4.60
CA TYR A 126 3.55 -14.29 3.30
C TYR A 126 3.01 -13.17 2.40
N MET A 127 3.79 -12.82 1.37
CA MET A 127 3.46 -11.70 0.48
C MET A 127 2.07 -11.81 -0.13
N PHE A 128 1.70 -12.98 -0.65
CA PHE A 128 0.37 -13.20 -1.26
C PHE A 128 -0.76 -12.95 -0.26
N THR A 129 -0.65 -13.50 0.96
CA THR A 129 -1.65 -13.31 2.02
C THR A 129 -1.74 -11.85 2.45
N THR A 130 -0.61 -11.19 2.63
CA THR A 130 -0.55 -9.76 2.97
C THR A 130 -1.25 -8.90 1.91
N CYS A 131 -0.94 -9.13 0.64
CA CYS A 131 -1.61 -8.43 -0.47
C CYS A 131 -3.11 -8.73 -0.50
N GLY A 132 -3.52 -9.98 -0.30
CA GLY A 132 -4.92 -10.38 -0.29
C GLY A 132 -5.72 -9.70 0.80
N ILE A 133 -5.20 -9.68 2.03
CA ILE A 133 -5.86 -9.01 3.16
C ILE A 133 -6.06 -7.51 2.87
N LEU A 134 -5.02 -6.82 2.44
CA LEU A 134 -5.12 -5.38 2.14
C LEU A 134 -6.06 -5.09 0.96
N TYR A 135 -6.06 -5.95 -0.04
CA TYR A 135 -6.97 -5.83 -1.19
C TYR A 135 -8.44 -6.03 -0.79
N GLU A 136 -8.74 -6.98 0.11
CA GLU A 136 -10.08 -7.19 0.66
C GLU A 136 -10.57 -6.00 1.47
N HIS A 137 -9.66 -5.28 2.14
CA HIS A 137 -9.96 -4.03 2.85
C HIS A 137 -10.08 -2.81 1.92
N GLY A 138 -9.92 -3.00 0.61
CA GLY A 138 -10.20 -1.99 -0.41
C GLY A 138 -8.98 -1.31 -1.00
N LEU A 139 -7.76 -1.55 -0.52
CA LEU A 139 -6.55 -1.01 -1.14
C LEU A 139 -6.35 -1.59 -2.54
N ARG A 140 -5.70 -0.82 -3.41
CA ARG A 140 -5.48 -1.19 -4.82
C ARG A 140 -4.01 -1.10 -5.19
N GLY A 141 -3.64 -1.79 -6.27
CA GLY A 141 -2.30 -1.69 -6.83
C GLY A 141 -1.99 -0.29 -7.36
N GLY A 142 -0.79 0.20 -7.10
CA GLY A 142 -0.30 1.52 -7.50
C GLY A 142 0.57 1.46 -8.76
N ALA A 143 0.15 0.70 -9.78
CA ALA A 143 0.87 0.58 -11.06
C ALA A 143 0.19 1.36 -12.16
#